data_0bbe183247f502fc05baa59495d444e3
#
_entry.id   0bbe183247f502fc05baa59495d444e3
#
_cell.length_a   1.000
_cell.length_b   1.000
_cell.length_c   1.000
_cell.angle_alpha   90.00
_cell.angle_beta   90.00
_cell.angle_gamma   90.00
#
_symmetry.space_group_name_H-M   'P 1'
#
loop_
_entity.id
_entity.type
_entity.pdbx_description
1 polymer ?
#
loop_
_entity_poly.entity_id
_entity_poly.type
_entity_poly.pdbx_seq_one_letter_code
_entity_poly.pdbx_strand_id
1 'polypeptide(L)'
;PETSAHGRRSYSFADIRALREFLDESGKGDRRYLPHRSADQHLQIICVANFKGGSAKTTTSAHLAQYLALRGYRVLAVDLDPQASLTALHGLQPEFDLGPDETLYGAIKYGEGRRRTAEVVRETYFPGLDLIPGNIELMEFEHESPIAMAEKRTGATMFFSRVSQALAEVADRYDVVILDCPPQLGFLTLSALCASTALLVTVHPEMLDIMSMCQFLLMTSELLGVVAKAGGDMQYDWMRYLVTRYEPTDGPQTQMVAFMRSLFGERVLTNAMVKSTAISDASITKQTLYEVTREQFTRSTYDRALESMNQVNAEIEALVEQAWSY
;
A
#
# COMPACT_ATOMS: atom_id res chain seq x y z
N PRO A 1 19.68 7.78 -22.03
CA PRO A 1 19.52 6.51 -22.70
C PRO A 1 20.86 5.90 -23.09
N GLU A 2 21.03 4.61 -22.84
CA GLU A 2 22.20 3.87 -23.29
C GLU A 2 22.02 3.42 -24.74
N THR A 3 23.12 3.47 -25.52
CA THR A 3 23.09 3.01 -26.90
C THR A 3 23.88 1.71 -27.03
N SER A 4 23.22 0.62 -27.42
CA SER A 4 23.88 -0.67 -27.66
C SER A 4 24.84 -0.61 -28.85
N ALA A 5 25.76 -1.58 -28.94
CA ALA A 5 26.71 -1.72 -30.06
C ALA A 5 26.03 -1.79 -31.45
N HIS A 6 24.74 -2.06 -31.51
CA HIS A 6 23.93 -2.13 -32.73
C HIS A 6 23.04 -0.89 -32.96
N GLY A 7 23.31 0.23 -32.27
CA GLY A 7 22.60 1.49 -32.43
C GLY A 7 21.19 1.52 -31.84
N ARG A 8 20.75 0.48 -31.11
CA ARG A 8 19.48 0.49 -30.38
C ARG A 8 19.65 1.29 -29.08
N ARG A 9 18.72 2.20 -28.84
CA ARG A 9 18.65 2.96 -27.59
C ARG A 9 17.79 2.21 -26.59
N SER A 10 18.29 2.01 -25.39
CA SER A 10 17.53 1.57 -24.22
C SER A 10 17.32 2.75 -23.29
N TYR A 11 16.15 2.78 -22.68
CA TYR A 11 15.75 3.83 -21.73
C TYR A 11 15.50 3.17 -20.40
N SER A 12 16.15 3.69 -19.36
CA SER A 12 15.82 3.32 -17.99
C SER A 12 14.45 3.90 -17.61
N PHE A 13 13.88 3.40 -16.52
CA PHE A 13 12.64 3.98 -15.99
C PHE A 13 12.83 5.47 -15.60
N ALA A 14 13.97 5.82 -15.05
CA ALA A 14 14.32 7.22 -14.76
C ALA A 14 14.34 8.09 -16.02
N ASP A 15 14.88 7.60 -17.14
CA ASP A 15 14.84 8.32 -18.44
C ASP A 15 13.40 8.54 -18.92
N ILE A 16 12.53 7.52 -18.78
CA ILE A 16 11.12 7.62 -19.19
C ILE A 16 10.39 8.64 -18.32
N ARG A 17 10.63 8.64 -17.00
CA ARG A 17 10.04 9.59 -16.09
C ARG A 17 10.48 11.02 -16.40
N ALA A 18 11.78 11.26 -16.54
CA ALA A 18 12.31 12.57 -16.91
C ALA A 18 11.76 13.07 -18.26
N LEU A 19 11.56 12.16 -19.22
CA LEU A 19 10.93 12.51 -20.50
C LEU A 19 9.47 12.93 -20.31
N ARG A 20 8.69 12.22 -19.48
CA ARG A 20 7.29 12.59 -19.18
C ARG A 20 7.21 13.95 -18.49
N GLU A 21 8.07 14.20 -17.50
CA GLU A 21 8.17 15.50 -16.80
C GLU A 21 8.49 16.63 -17.78
N PHE A 22 9.50 16.44 -18.63
CA PHE A 22 9.84 17.41 -19.67
C PHE A 22 8.69 17.67 -20.67
N LEU A 23 7.94 16.64 -21.03
CA LEU A 23 6.80 16.77 -21.94
C LEU A 23 5.62 17.50 -21.28
N ASP A 24 5.36 17.29 -20.00
CA ASP A 24 4.34 18.00 -19.24
C ASP A 24 4.70 19.47 -19.06
N GLU A 25 5.96 19.80 -18.72
CA GLU A 25 6.45 21.17 -18.57
C GLU A 25 6.45 21.94 -19.91
N SER A 26 6.82 21.26 -21.00
CA SER A 26 6.89 21.85 -22.34
C SER A 26 5.57 21.78 -23.10
N GLY A 27 4.51 21.23 -22.50
CA GLY A 27 3.27 20.84 -23.15
C GLY A 27 2.54 21.97 -23.86
N LYS A 28 2.40 21.80 -25.16
CA LYS A 28 1.51 22.60 -26.01
C LYS A 28 0.22 21.79 -26.22
N GLY A 29 -0.74 21.94 -25.31
CA GLY A 29 -2.06 21.32 -25.43
C GLY A 29 -2.54 20.59 -24.17
N ASP A 30 -3.74 20.03 -24.21
CA ASP A 30 -4.44 19.40 -23.07
C ASP A 30 -3.90 18.00 -22.68
N ARG A 31 -2.84 17.52 -23.35
CA ARG A 31 -2.31 16.19 -23.09
C ARG A 31 -1.38 16.18 -21.89
N ARG A 32 -1.78 15.46 -20.83
CA ARG A 32 -0.94 15.16 -19.67
C ARG A 32 -0.18 13.85 -19.88
N TYR A 33 1.11 13.85 -19.55
CA TYR A 33 1.98 12.68 -19.61
C TYR A 33 2.23 12.04 -18.24
N LEU A 34 1.93 12.82 -17.17
CA LEU A 34 1.96 12.37 -15.78
C LEU A 34 0.55 12.48 -15.18
N PRO A 35 0.06 11.43 -14.53
CA PRO A 35 -1.27 11.39 -13.96
C PRO A 35 -1.31 12.01 -12.55
N HIS A 36 -0.67 13.20 -12.37
CA HIS A 36 -0.72 13.87 -11.09
C HIS A 36 -2.12 14.39 -10.79
N ARG A 37 -2.53 14.22 -9.53
CA ARG A 37 -3.78 14.81 -9.04
C ARG A 37 -3.77 16.32 -9.17
N SER A 38 -4.92 16.91 -9.44
CA SER A 38 -5.13 18.35 -9.46
C SER A 38 -5.35 18.91 -8.03
N ALA A 39 -5.32 20.22 -7.88
CA ALA A 39 -5.40 20.86 -6.56
C ALA A 39 -6.76 20.65 -5.86
N ASP A 40 -7.81 20.37 -6.61
CA ASP A 40 -9.17 20.06 -6.15
C ASP A 40 -9.38 18.56 -5.83
N GLN A 41 -8.43 17.71 -6.18
CA GLN A 41 -8.47 16.28 -5.91
C GLN A 41 -7.74 15.96 -4.60
N HIS A 42 -8.38 15.18 -3.74
CA HIS A 42 -7.79 14.79 -2.47
C HIS A 42 -6.74 13.66 -2.65
N LEU A 43 -5.82 13.58 -1.68
CA LEU A 43 -4.83 12.52 -1.62
C LEU A 43 -5.53 11.17 -1.47
N GLN A 44 -5.23 10.21 -2.36
CA GLN A 44 -5.71 8.84 -2.20
C GLN A 44 -4.83 8.08 -1.21
N ILE A 45 -5.42 7.60 -0.12
CA ILE A 45 -4.74 6.83 0.90
C ILE A 45 -5.36 5.44 0.93
N ILE A 46 -4.66 4.45 0.39
CA ILE A 46 -5.11 3.07 0.25
C ILE A 46 -4.55 2.24 1.39
N CYS A 47 -5.40 1.78 2.29
CA CYS A 47 -5.02 0.84 3.34
C CYS A 47 -5.14 -0.60 2.83
N VAL A 48 -4.03 -1.32 2.83
CA VAL A 48 -3.99 -2.76 2.50
C VAL A 48 -4.01 -3.54 3.81
N ALA A 49 -5.15 -4.14 4.12
CA ALA A 49 -5.39 -4.76 5.42
C ALA A 49 -5.98 -6.17 5.33
N ASN A 50 -5.66 -7.00 6.30
CA ASN A 50 -6.36 -8.23 6.67
C ASN A 50 -5.80 -8.72 8.01
N PHE A 51 -6.66 -9.38 8.79
CA PHE A 51 -6.33 -9.96 10.08
C PHE A 51 -5.38 -11.17 10.00
N LYS A 52 -5.32 -11.86 8.86
CA LYS A 52 -4.52 -13.06 8.70
C LYS A 52 -3.13 -12.75 8.13
N GLY A 53 -2.10 -13.33 8.78
CA GLY A 53 -0.76 -13.38 8.21
C GLY A 53 -0.74 -14.22 6.92
N GLY A 54 0.09 -13.85 5.96
CA GLY A 54 0.23 -14.60 4.70
C GLY A 54 -0.87 -14.36 3.66
N SER A 55 -1.76 -13.37 3.87
CA SER A 55 -2.78 -12.95 2.88
C SER A 55 -2.22 -12.11 1.72
N ALA A 56 -0.91 -12.01 1.60
CA ALA A 56 -0.18 -11.24 0.59
C ALA A 56 -0.36 -9.71 0.66
N LYS A 57 -0.62 -9.13 1.85
CA LYS A 57 -0.70 -7.66 2.05
C LYS A 57 0.54 -6.96 1.52
N THR A 58 1.69 -7.23 2.10
CA THR A 58 2.97 -6.61 1.72
C THR A 58 3.34 -6.82 0.26
N THR A 59 3.09 -8.03 -0.28
CA THR A 59 3.29 -8.30 -1.71
C THR A 59 2.39 -7.40 -2.57
N THR A 60 1.13 -7.23 -2.18
CA THR A 60 0.18 -6.35 -2.87
C THR A 60 0.62 -4.90 -2.75
N SER A 61 0.97 -4.44 -1.54
CA SER A 61 1.41 -3.07 -1.27
C SER A 61 2.64 -2.69 -2.11
N ALA A 62 3.68 -3.54 -2.12
CA ALA A 62 4.90 -3.29 -2.88
C ALA A 62 4.65 -3.22 -4.40
N HIS A 63 3.91 -4.21 -4.95
CA HIS A 63 3.63 -4.22 -6.39
C HIS A 63 2.70 -3.08 -6.82
N LEU A 64 1.69 -2.74 -6.01
CA LEU A 64 0.80 -1.61 -6.30
C LEU A 64 1.57 -0.28 -6.27
N ALA A 65 2.42 -0.07 -5.26
CA ALA A 65 3.23 1.13 -5.14
C ALA A 65 4.17 1.31 -6.33
N GLN A 66 4.89 0.26 -6.72
CA GLN A 66 5.79 0.30 -7.86
C GLN A 66 5.02 0.43 -9.19
N TYR A 67 3.88 -0.26 -9.35
CA TYR A 67 3.04 -0.12 -10.54
C TYR A 67 2.58 1.33 -10.73
N LEU A 68 2.04 1.96 -9.70
CA LEU A 68 1.59 3.35 -9.78
C LEU A 68 2.75 4.32 -10.06
N ALA A 69 3.93 4.09 -9.47
CA ALA A 69 5.13 4.86 -9.79
C ALA A 69 5.55 4.68 -11.27
N LEU A 70 5.49 3.45 -11.82
CA LEU A 70 5.73 3.18 -13.24
C LEU A 70 4.73 3.89 -14.16
N ARG A 71 3.49 4.05 -13.69
CA ARG A 71 2.45 4.82 -14.40
C ARG A 71 2.73 6.32 -14.39
N GLY A 72 3.52 6.81 -13.42
CA GLY A 72 3.96 8.20 -13.32
C GLY A 72 3.41 8.95 -12.12
N TYR A 73 2.64 8.30 -11.24
CA TYR A 73 2.18 8.90 -9.98
C TYR A 73 3.34 9.18 -9.03
N ARG A 74 3.15 10.15 -8.13
CA ARG A 74 4.01 10.36 -6.96
C ARG A 74 3.47 9.50 -5.83
N VAL A 75 4.19 8.48 -5.44
CA VAL A 75 3.71 7.45 -4.52
C VAL A 75 4.51 7.47 -3.23
N LEU A 76 3.81 7.36 -2.09
CA LEU A 76 4.40 7.11 -0.79
C LEU A 76 3.93 5.74 -0.29
N ALA A 77 4.84 4.83 -0.07
CA ALA A 77 4.59 3.60 0.67
C ALA A 77 4.87 3.81 2.15
N VAL A 78 4.04 3.26 3.03
CA VAL A 78 4.19 3.34 4.48
C VAL A 78 4.11 1.94 5.07
N ASP A 79 5.19 1.50 5.68
CA ASP A 79 5.27 0.20 6.34
C ASP A 79 4.81 0.35 7.80
N LEU A 80 3.67 -0.24 8.12
CA LEU A 80 3.08 -0.23 9.46
C LEU A 80 3.29 -1.57 10.19
N ASP A 81 3.92 -2.55 9.54
CA ASP A 81 4.20 -3.83 10.17
C ASP A 81 5.55 -3.76 10.92
N PRO A 82 5.60 -4.06 12.23
CA PRO A 82 6.86 -4.16 12.97
C PRO A 82 7.87 -5.16 12.38
N GLN A 83 7.42 -6.10 11.56
CA GLN A 83 8.27 -7.02 10.81
C GLN A 83 9.03 -6.36 9.66
N ALA A 84 8.61 -5.16 9.25
CA ALA A 84 9.27 -4.32 8.25
C ALA A 84 9.53 -4.99 6.89
N SER A 85 8.62 -5.86 6.47
CA SER A 85 8.77 -6.61 5.22
C SER A 85 8.70 -5.72 3.98
N LEU A 86 7.86 -4.68 3.98
CA LEU A 86 7.78 -3.70 2.90
C LEU A 86 9.08 -2.88 2.84
N THR A 87 9.60 -2.49 3.99
CA THR A 87 10.87 -1.77 4.14
C THR A 87 12.04 -2.59 3.54
N ALA A 88 12.09 -3.88 3.88
CA ALA A 88 13.11 -4.78 3.36
C ALA A 88 13.02 -4.98 1.84
N LEU A 89 11.80 -5.01 1.27
CA LEU A 89 11.57 -5.10 -0.18
C LEU A 89 12.04 -3.84 -0.92
N HIS A 90 12.17 -2.71 -0.24
CA HIS A 90 12.69 -1.47 -0.82
C HIS A 90 14.18 -1.20 -0.48
N GLY A 91 14.90 -2.25 -0.09
CA GLY A 91 16.37 -2.24 0.02
C GLY A 91 16.92 -1.76 1.36
N LEU A 92 16.08 -1.42 2.34
CA LEU A 92 16.53 -1.06 3.68
C LEU A 92 16.60 -2.30 4.58
N GLN A 93 17.58 -2.32 5.47
CA GLN A 93 17.71 -3.30 6.55
C GLN A 93 17.34 -2.60 7.86
N PRO A 94 16.12 -2.79 8.39
CA PRO A 94 15.60 -1.97 9.48
C PRO A 94 16.48 -1.93 10.71
N GLU A 95 17.17 -3.03 11.01
CA GLU A 95 18.06 -3.14 12.19
C GLU A 95 19.38 -2.39 12.05
N PHE A 96 19.80 -2.05 10.81
CA PHE A 96 21.08 -1.44 10.53
C PHE A 96 20.98 -0.04 9.93
N ASP A 97 19.92 0.19 9.12
CA ASP A 97 19.80 1.41 8.33
C ASP A 97 18.91 2.47 9.00
N LEU A 98 18.19 2.09 10.08
CA LEU A 98 17.28 2.98 10.79
C LEU A 98 17.75 3.25 12.21
N GLY A 99 17.88 4.52 12.54
CA GLY A 99 18.06 4.99 13.90
C GLY A 99 16.72 5.18 14.64
N PRO A 100 16.79 5.57 15.93
CA PRO A 100 15.59 5.85 16.72
C PRO A 100 14.71 6.94 16.09
N ASP A 101 13.40 6.74 16.14
CA ASP A 101 12.41 7.68 15.62
C ASP A 101 12.49 7.92 14.09
N GLU A 102 13.09 7.03 13.32
CA GLU A 102 13.20 7.16 11.87
C GLU A 102 12.14 6.38 11.09
N THR A 103 11.14 5.89 11.78
CA THR A 103 9.93 5.25 11.25
C THR A 103 8.72 6.15 11.41
N LEU A 104 7.53 5.69 10.97
CA LEU A 104 6.29 6.41 11.23
C LEU A 104 6.09 6.69 12.73
N TYR A 105 6.58 5.81 13.63
CA TYR A 105 6.47 6.03 15.08
C TYR A 105 7.02 7.39 15.49
N GLY A 106 8.18 7.81 14.97
CA GLY A 106 8.77 9.12 15.25
C GLY A 106 7.84 10.29 14.92
N ALA A 107 6.98 10.15 13.90
CA ALA A 107 6.01 11.17 13.48
C ALA A 107 4.66 11.12 14.22
N ILE A 108 4.32 9.97 14.86
CA ILE A 108 3.00 9.79 15.52
C ILE A 108 3.08 9.63 17.04
N LYS A 109 4.27 9.49 17.64
CA LYS A 109 4.47 9.27 19.07
C LYS A 109 3.87 10.40 19.92
N TYR A 110 3.61 10.10 21.20
CA TYR A 110 3.09 11.06 22.15
C TYR A 110 4.22 11.89 22.79
N GLY A 111 3.91 13.13 23.17
CA GLY A 111 4.82 14.00 23.91
C GLY A 111 5.77 14.82 23.03
N GLU A 112 6.85 15.27 23.67
CA GLU A 112 7.89 16.10 23.03
C GLU A 112 8.84 15.26 22.19
N GLY A 113 9.45 15.88 21.18
CA GLY A 113 10.42 15.22 20.28
C GLY A 113 9.77 14.42 19.13
N ARG A 114 8.49 14.65 18.84
CA ARG A 114 7.88 14.17 17.61
C ARG A 114 8.61 14.74 16.38
N ARG A 115 8.97 13.90 15.44
CA ARG A 115 9.56 14.33 14.16
C ARG A 115 8.48 14.84 13.21
N ARG A 116 8.85 15.72 12.29
CA ARG A 116 7.99 16.03 11.14
C ARG A 116 7.98 14.83 10.20
N THR A 117 6.85 14.56 9.59
CA THR A 117 6.70 13.41 8.68
C THR A 117 7.72 13.44 7.55
N ALA A 118 8.04 14.61 7.02
CA ALA A 118 9.06 14.78 5.98
C ALA A 118 10.47 14.30 6.40
N GLU A 119 10.77 14.23 7.70
CA GLU A 119 12.07 13.81 8.21
C GLU A 119 12.21 12.28 8.31
N VAL A 120 11.10 11.57 8.30
CA VAL A 120 11.06 10.09 8.32
C VAL A 120 10.80 9.47 6.95
N VAL A 121 10.46 10.29 5.95
CA VAL A 121 10.38 9.86 4.56
C VAL A 121 11.77 9.55 4.02
N ARG A 122 11.91 8.43 3.31
CA ARG A 122 13.11 8.00 2.60
C ARG A 122 12.82 7.90 1.10
N GLU A 123 13.69 8.48 0.29
CA GLU A 123 13.70 8.19 -1.14
C GLU A 123 14.10 6.73 -1.36
N THR A 124 13.45 6.05 -2.28
CA THR A 124 13.83 4.69 -2.66
C THR A 124 14.65 4.71 -3.97
N TYR A 125 15.28 3.58 -4.28
CA TYR A 125 15.94 3.40 -5.59
C TYR A 125 14.93 3.32 -6.75
N PHE A 126 13.62 3.24 -6.46
CA PHE A 126 12.57 3.14 -7.48
C PHE A 126 12.01 4.54 -7.76
N PRO A 127 12.25 5.13 -8.96
CA PRO A 127 11.87 6.51 -9.24
C PRO A 127 10.38 6.78 -9.05
N GLY A 128 10.04 7.84 -8.30
CA GLY A 128 8.65 8.22 -8.03
C GLY A 128 7.98 7.48 -6.89
N LEU A 129 8.74 6.67 -6.18
CA LEU A 129 8.29 5.96 -4.98
C LEU A 129 9.17 6.32 -3.80
N ASP A 130 8.59 6.96 -2.79
CA ASP A 130 9.18 7.18 -1.49
C ASP A 130 8.62 6.21 -0.46
N LEU A 131 9.32 6.02 0.65
CA LEU A 131 8.97 5.10 1.72
C LEU A 131 9.03 5.79 3.08
N ILE A 132 8.01 5.58 3.92
CA ILE A 132 8.17 5.69 5.37
C ILE A 132 8.43 4.27 5.88
N PRO A 133 9.65 3.99 6.39
CA PRO A 133 10.01 2.64 6.80
C PRO A 133 9.32 2.21 8.09
N GLY A 134 9.18 0.91 8.26
CA GLY A 134 8.76 0.26 9.50
C GLY A 134 9.94 -0.40 10.22
N ASN A 135 9.80 -0.59 11.50
CA ASN A 135 10.64 -1.45 12.35
C ASN A 135 9.91 -1.77 13.66
N ILE A 136 10.60 -2.43 14.58
CA ILE A 136 10.03 -2.86 15.86
C ILE A 136 9.51 -1.69 16.73
N GLU A 137 10.01 -0.46 16.55
CA GLU A 137 9.54 0.72 17.30
C GLU A 137 8.04 1.01 17.08
N LEU A 138 7.45 0.55 15.98
CA LEU A 138 6.01 0.69 15.75
C LEU A 138 5.17 0.06 16.86
N MET A 139 5.71 -0.94 17.57
CA MET A 139 5.05 -1.54 18.73
C MET A 139 4.92 -0.58 19.91
N GLU A 140 5.78 0.43 20.00
CA GLU A 140 5.70 1.43 21.07
C GLU A 140 4.39 2.21 21.00
N PHE A 141 3.86 2.46 19.79
CA PHE A 141 2.57 3.11 19.65
C PHE A 141 1.42 2.29 20.25
N GLU A 142 1.47 0.96 20.13
CA GLU A 142 0.50 0.05 20.75
C GLU A 142 0.60 0.08 22.30
N HIS A 143 1.80 0.23 22.85
CA HIS A 143 2.02 0.30 24.30
C HIS A 143 1.73 1.69 24.87
N GLU A 144 2.13 2.75 24.16
CA GLU A 144 1.95 4.13 24.64
C GLU A 144 0.49 4.59 24.58
N SER A 145 -0.27 4.18 23.56
CA SER A 145 -1.64 4.68 23.36
C SER A 145 -2.55 4.44 24.57
N PRO A 146 -2.67 3.22 25.15
CA PRO A 146 -3.50 3.01 26.34
C PRO A 146 -2.96 3.74 27.56
N ILE A 147 -1.64 3.87 27.74
CA ILE A 147 -1.03 4.60 28.86
C ILE A 147 -1.36 6.09 28.74
N ALA A 148 -1.15 6.66 27.56
CA ALA A 148 -1.44 8.07 27.29
C ALA A 148 -2.93 8.40 27.51
N MET A 149 -3.83 7.49 27.14
CA MET A 149 -5.27 7.63 27.40
C MET A 149 -5.59 7.56 28.89
N ALA A 150 -4.99 6.63 29.65
CA ALA A 150 -5.18 6.49 31.09
C ALA A 150 -4.66 7.72 31.85
N GLU A 151 -3.51 8.27 31.43
CA GLU A 151 -2.90 9.48 32.00
C GLU A 151 -3.56 10.78 31.49
N LYS A 152 -4.53 10.69 30.59
CA LYS A 152 -5.21 11.84 29.97
C LYS A 152 -4.24 12.82 29.31
N ARG A 153 -3.18 12.32 28.68
CA ARG A 153 -2.24 13.17 27.94
C ARG A 153 -2.97 13.91 26.82
N THR A 154 -2.54 15.13 26.52
CA THR A 154 -3.16 15.96 25.48
C THR A 154 -3.19 15.21 24.14
N GLY A 155 -4.38 15.10 23.52
CA GLY A 155 -4.58 14.40 22.25
C GLY A 155 -4.53 12.87 22.31
N ALA A 156 -4.39 12.25 23.50
CA ALA A 156 -4.33 10.80 23.65
C ALA A 156 -5.62 10.09 23.22
N THR A 157 -6.77 10.71 23.51
CA THR A 157 -8.09 10.19 23.10
C THR A 157 -8.33 10.21 21.60
N MET A 158 -7.50 10.94 20.87
CA MET A 158 -7.56 11.05 19.40
C MET A 158 -6.43 10.26 18.72
N PHE A 159 -6.04 9.11 19.26
CA PHE A 159 -5.01 8.26 18.69
C PHE A 159 -5.30 7.94 17.21
N PHE A 160 -6.56 7.78 16.87
CA PHE A 160 -7.04 7.45 15.52
C PHE A 160 -6.78 8.55 14.49
N SER A 161 -6.48 9.79 14.88
CA SER A 161 -6.15 10.88 13.95
C SER A 161 -4.64 11.08 13.76
N ARG A 162 -3.78 10.34 14.44
CA ARG A 162 -2.34 10.59 14.41
C ARG A 162 -1.70 10.25 13.05
N VAL A 163 -2.10 9.15 12.43
CA VAL A 163 -1.62 8.79 11.09
C VAL A 163 -2.12 9.79 10.06
N SER A 164 -3.39 10.20 10.10
CA SER A 164 -3.93 11.20 9.16
C SER A 164 -3.24 12.56 9.31
N GLN A 165 -2.95 13.01 10.54
CA GLN A 165 -2.21 14.24 10.79
C GLN A 165 -0.78 14.17 10.26
N ALA A 166 -0.09 13.06 10.47
CA ALA A 166 1.25 12.85 9.93
C ALA A 166 1.25 12.88 8.39
N LEU A 167 0.34 12.18 7.75
CA LEU A 167 0.24 12.16 6.29
C LEU A 167 -0.15 13.52 5.70
N ALA A 168 -0.97 14.31 6.41
CA ALA A 168 -1.34 15.67 5.99
C ALA A 168 -0.13 16.60 5.86
N GLU A 169 0.95 16.38 6.66
CA GLU A 169 2.18 17.20 6.59
C GLU A 169 2.94 17.07 5.25
N VAL A 170 2.69 16.00 4.51
CA VAL A 170 3.38 15.69 3.24
C VAL A 170 2.41 15.46 2.08
N ALA A 171 1.12 15.75 2.30
CA ALA A 171 0.06 15.44 1.35
C ALA A 171 0.26 16.07 -0.05
N ASP A 172 0.83 17.25 -0.13
CA ASP A 172 1.10 17.99 -1.37
C ASP A 172 2.18 17.32 -2.25
N ARG A 173 3.01 16.48 -1.66
CA ARG A 173 4.11 15.81 -2.36
C ARG A 173 3.66 14.56 -3.13
N TYR A 174 2.51 13.96 -2.76
CA TYR A 174 2.09 12.67 -3.27
C TYR A 174 0.70 12.70 -3.88
N ASP A 175 0.46 11.79 -4.81
CA ASP A 175 -0.84 11.54 -5.43
C ASP A 175 -1.55 10.36 -4.74
N VAL A 176 -0.78 9.33 -4.38
CA VAL A 176 -1.27 8.12 -3.72
C VAL A 176 -0.35 7.72 -2.57
N VAL A 177 -0.94 7.34 -1.46
CA VAL A 177 -0.27 6.71 -0.31
C VAL A 177 -0.76 5.27 -0.17
N ILE A 178 0.17 4.32 0.02
CA ILE A 178 -0.14 2.91 0.29
C ILE A 178 0.27 2.59 1.72
N LEU A 179 -0.70 2.20 2.56
CA LEU A 179 -0.46 1.77 3.93
C LEU A 179 -0.43 0.23 3.99
N ASP A 180 0.72 -0.35 4.28
CA ASP A 180 0.87 -1.80 4.51
C ASP A 180 0.66 -2.11 5.98
N CYS A 181 -0.50 -2.67 6.33
CA CYS A 181 -0.91 -2.90 7.71
C CYS A 181 -0.42 -4.26 8.24
N PRO A 182 -0.10 -4.35 9.55
CA PRO A 182 0.19 -5.61 10.21
C PRO A 182 -1.04 -6.53 10.25
N PRO A 183 -0.84 -7.84 10.50
CA PRO A 183 -1.94 -8.81 10.59
C PRO A 183 -2.66 -8.78 11.96
N GLN A 184 -2.84 -7.61 12.54
CA GLN A 184 -3.51 -7.42 13.83
C GLN A 184 -4.27 -6.10 13.85
N LEU A 185 -5.35 -6.07 14.62
CA LEU A 185 -6.20 -4.90 14.79
C LEU A 185 -5.86 -4.18 16.10
N GLY A 186 -4.78 -3.41 16.06
CA GLY A 186 -4.32 -2.57 17.16
C GLY A 186 -4.61 -1.09 16.95
N PHE A 187 -4.09 -0.24 17.83
CA PHE A 187 -4.23 1.22 17.75
C PHE A 187 -3.65 1.79 16.47
N LEU A 188 -2.51 1.26 16.01
CA LEU A 188 -1.86 1.69 14.78
C LEU A 188 -2.71 1.34 13.55
N THR A 189 -3.21 0.11 13.48
CA THR A 189 -4.10 -0.32 12.37
C THR A 189 -5.40 0.49 12.36
N LEU A 190 -6.00 0.74 13.51
CA LEU A 190 -7.20 1.60 13.61
C LEU A 190 -6.91 3.03 13.16
N SER A 191 -5.75 3.59 13.55
CA SER A 191 -5.33 4.92 13.11
C SER A 191 -5.09 4.97 11.58
N ALA A 192 -4.53 3.90 11.00
CA ALA A 192 -4.35 3.77 9.56
C ALA A 192 -5.70 3.68 8.81
N LEU A 193 -6.63 2.88 9.31
CA LEU A 193 -8.00 2.78 8.76
C LEU A 193 -8.71 4.13 8.80
N CYS A 194 -8.58 4.89 9.89
CA CYS A 194 -9.17 6.22 10.00
C CYS A 194 -8.50 7.27 9.11
N ALA A 195 -7.23 7.08 8.75
CA ALA A 195 -6.51 7.96 7.85
C ALA A 195 -6.80 7.69 6.37
N SER A 196 -7.40 6.55 6.05
CA SER A 196 -7.53 6.06 4.68
C SER A 196 -8.76 6.61 3.98
N THR A 197 -8.62 6.85 2.68
CA THR A 197 -9.72 7.16 1.76
C THR A 197 -10.22 5.89 1.04
N ALA A 198 -9.44 4.83 1.07
CA ALA A 198 -9.77 3.57 0.42
C ALA A 198 -9.26 2.36 1.21
N LEU A 199 -10.01 1.27 1.15
CA LEU A 199 -9.67 0.03 1.83
C LEU A 199 -9.59 -1.14 0.84
N LEU A 200 -8.43 -1.77 0.77
CA LEU A 200 -8.15 -2.99 0.01
C LEU A 200 -7.93 -4.16 0.96
N VAL A 201 -8.89 -5.09 1.00
CA VAL A 201 -8.81 -6.28 1.86
C VAL A 201 -8.33 -7.46 1.04
N THR A 202 -7.12 -7.94 1.32
CA THR A 202 -6.54 -9.12 0.64
C THR A 202 -7.08 -10.42 1.23
N VAL A 203 -7.53 -11.34 0.39
CA VAL A 203 -8.16 -12.60 0.83
C VAL A 203 -7.62 -13.78 0.05
N HIS A 204 -7.06 -14.77 0.73
CA HIS A 204 -6.82 -16.07 0.12
C HIS A 204 -8.15 -16.84 0.05
N PRO A 205 -8.54 -17.44 -1.08
CA PRO A 205 -9.87 -18.04 -1.26
C PRO A 205 -9.97 -19.43 -0.63
N GLU A 206 -9.67 -19.50 0.67
CA GLU A 206 -9.88 -20.68 1.53
C GLU A 206 -10.95 -20.36 2.58
N MET A 207 -11.73 -21.36 2.99
CA MET A 207 -12.83 -21.18 3.93
C MET A 207 -12.37 -20.51 5.23
N LEU A 208 -11.25 -20.95 5.80
CA LEU A 208 -10.72 -20.38 7.05
C LEU A 208 -10.28 -18.91 6.90
N ASP A 209 -9.78 -18.54 5.72
CA ASP A 209 -9.38 -17.16 5.43
C ASP A 209 -10.60 -16.25 5.28
N ILE A 210 -11.65 -16.72 4.61
CA ILE A 210 -12.91 -15.99 4.47
C ILE A 210 -13.58 -15.81 5.84
N MET A 211 -13.59 -16.84 6.68
CA MET A 211 -14.12 -16.73 8.05
C MET A 211 -13.33 -15.71 8.89
N SER A 212 -11.99 -15.74 8.80
CA SER A 212 -11.12 -14.77 9.48
C SER A 212 -11.34 -13.36 8.97
N MET A 213 -11.54 -13.18 7.66
CA MET A 213 -11.89 -11.89 7.07
C MET A 213 -13.24 -11.39 7.58
N CYS A 214 -14.27 -12.22 7.63
CA CYS A 214 -15.58 -11.83 8.17
C CYS A 214 -15.47 -11.40 9.64
N GLN A 215 -14.70 -12.13 10.44
CA GLN A 215 -14.44 -11.76 11.83
C GLN A 215 -13.70 -10.42 11.92
N PHE A 216 -12.67 -10.20 11.08
CA PHE A 216 -11.95 -8.93 10.99
C PHE A 216 -12.91 -7.77 10.68
N LEU A 217 -13.79 -7.94 9.69
CA LEU A 217 -14.75 -6.90 9.30
C LEU A 217 -15.73 -6.55 10.43
N LEU A 218 -16.25 -7.56 11.13
CA LEU A 218 -17.14 -7.36 12.28
C LEU A 218 -16.45 -6.58 13.40
N MET A 219 -15.27 -7.03 13.84
CA MET A 219 -14.49 -6.35 14.87
C MET A 219 -14.10 -4.93 14.46
N THR A 220 -13.66 -4.75 13.21
CA THR A 220 -13.31 -3.44 12.67
C THR A 220 -14.54 -2.52 12.68
N SER A 221 -15.70 -2.99 12.23
CA SER A 221 -16.94 -2.21 12.23
C SER A 221 -17.35 -1.76 13.64
N GLU A 222 -17.24 -2.63 14.64
CA GLU A 222 -17.53 -2.29 16.03
C GLU A 222 -16.58 -1.21 16.55
N LEU A 223 -15.28 -1.37 16.35
CA LEU A 223 -14.26 -0.42 16.81
C LEU A 223 -14.35 0.93 16.08
N LEU A 224 -14.54 0.92 14.75
CA LEU A 224 -14.77 2.15 13.99
C LEU A 224 -16.06 2.86 14.43
N GLY A 225 -17.09 2.11 14.84
CA GLY A 225 -18.30 2.68 15.43
C GLY A 225 -18.03 3.41 16.77
N VAL A 226 -17.06 2.94 17.56
CA VAL A 226 -16.62 3.65 18.77
C VAL A 226 -15.83 4.92 18.40
N VAL A 227 -14.92 4.83 17.42
CA VAL A 227 -14.16 5.97 16.93
C VAL A 227 -15.07 7.06 16.36
N ALA A 228 -16.10 6.68 15.59
CA ALA A 228 -17.08 7.61 15.04
C ALA A 228 -17.82 8.38 16.16
N LYS A 229 -18.21 7.70 17.25
CA LYS A 229 -18.83 8.36 18.43
C LYS A 229 -17.86 9.30 19.14
N ALA A 230 -16.56 9.09 19.04
CA ALA A 230 -15.52 9.95 19.57
C ALA A 230 -15.15 11.13 18.63
N GLY A 231 -15.86 11.29 17.51
CA GLY A 231 -15.65 12.38 16.55
C GLY A 231 -14.70 12.05 15.40
N GLY A 232 -14.37 10.78 15.21
CA GLY A 232 -13.67 10.34 14.00
C GLY A 232 -14.62 10.33 12.80
N ASP A 233 -14.21 10.96 11.73
CA ASP A 233 -14.91 10.89 10.44
C ASP A 233 -14.19 9.87 9.54
N MET A 234 -14.96 8.93 8.98
CA MET A 234 -14.43 7.88 8.12
C MET A 234 -15.34 7.74 6.92
N GLN A 235 -14.87 8.28 5.81
CA GLN A 235 -15.53 8.13 4.52
C GLN A 235 -14.55 7.49 3.56
N TYR A 236 -14.90 6.28 3.11
CA TYR A 236 -14.13 5.61 2.07
C TYR A 236 -14.76 5.89 0.71
N ASP A 237 -13.95 6.38 -0.24
CA ASP A 237 -14.36 6.48 -1.65
C ASP A 237 -14.69 5.10 -2.20
N TRP A 238 -13.89 4.11 -1.79
CA TRP A 238 -14.14 2.72 -2.15
C TRP A 238 -13.57 1.72 -1.14
N MET A 239 -14.19 0.55 -1.09
CA MET A 239 -13.71 -0.64 -0.39
C MET A 239 -13.79 -1.83 -1.32
N ARG A 240 -12.69 -2.57 -1.48
CA ARG A 240 -12.63 -3.75 -2.35
C ARG A 240 -11.94 -4.94 -1.67
N TYR A 241 -12.38 -6.13 -2.08
CA TYR A 241 -11.75 -7.40 -1.72
C TYR A 241 -10.88 -7.86 -2.88
N LEU A 242 -9.61 -8.11 -2.63
CA LEU A 242 -8.67 -8.68 -3.59
C LEU A 242 -8.45 -10.15 -3.27
N VAL A 243 -8.81 -11.02 -4.19
CA VAL A 243 -8.47 -12.44 -4.11
C VAL A 243 -6.99 -12.61 -4.45
N THR A 244 -6.23 -13.18 -3.50
CA THR A 244 -4.78 -13.37 -3.61
C THR A 244 -4.42 -14.85 -3.61
N ARG A 245 -3.23 -15.20 -4.12
CA ARG A 245 -2.71 -16.58 -4.18
C ARG A 245 -3.70 -17.57 -4.84
N TYR A 246 -4.46 -17.09 -5.80
CA TYR A 246 -5.51 -17.84 -6.45
C TYR A 246 -4.94 -18.87 -7.43
N GLU A 247 -5.42 -20.09 -7.34
CA GLU A 247 -5.16 -21.18 -8.28
C GLU A 247 -6.44 -21.50 -9.07
N PRO A 248 -6.60 -21.00 -10.32
CA PRO A 248 -7.83 -21.20 -11.10
C PRO A 248 -8.19 -22.66 -11.38
N THR A 249 -7.22 -23.56 -11.28
CA THR A 249 -7.39 -25.01 -11.45
C THR A 249 -7.84 -25.73 -10.17
N ASP A 250 -7.81 -25.04 -9.02
CA ASP A 250 -8.30 -25.54 -7.74
C ASP A 250 -9.83 -25.33 -7.66
N GLY A 251 -10.59 -26.43 -7.70
CA GLY A 251 -12.04 -26.40 -7.66
C GLY A 251 -12.62 -25.75 -6.39
N PRO A 252 -12.18 -26.13 -5.19
CA PRO A 252 -12.53 -25.48 -3.94
C PRO A 252 -12.29 -23.95 -3.95
N GLN A 253 -11.13 -23.50 -4.38
CA GLN A 253 -10.85 -22.05 -4.46
C GLN A 253 -11.79 -21.33 -5.44
N THR A 254 -12.05 -21.94 -6.59
CA THR A 254 -13.00 -21.38 -7.57
C THR A 254 -14.42 -21.24 -7.00
N GLN A 255 -14.88 -22.23 -6.22
CA GLN A 255 -16.15 -22.16 -5.52
C GLN A 255 -16.17 -21.04 -4.47
N MET A 256 -15.06 -20.88 -3.71
CA MET A 256 -14.95 -19.81 -2.73
C MET A 256 -14.96 -18.41 -3.36
N VAL A 257 -14.28 -18.23 -4.50
CA VAL A 257 -14.34 -16.97 -5.25
C VAL A 257 -15.76 -16.68 -5.76
N ALA A 258 -16.45 -17.69 -6.29
CA ALA A 258 -17.84 -17.54 -6.71
C ALA A 258 -18.77 -17.19 -5.53
N PHE A 259 -18.55 -17.80 -4.37
CA PHE A 259 -19.26 -17.50 -3.14
C PHE A 259 -19.02 -16.06 -2.67
N MET A 260 -17.76 -15.61 -2.63
CA MET A 260 -17.41 -14.22 -2.30
C MET A 260 -18.11 -13.22 -3.25
N ARG A 261 -18.09 -13.48 -4.55
CA ARG A 261 -18.78 -12.64 -5.54
C ARG A 261 -20.28 -12.61 -5.35
N SER A 262 -20.87 -13.74 -4.96
CA SER A 262 -22.31 -13.81 -4.63
C SER A 262 -22.67 -12.97 -3.40
N LEU A 263 -21.80 -12.91 -2.39
CA LEU A 263 -22.01 -12.16 -1.15
C LEU A 263 -21.71 -10.67 -1.26
N PHE A 264 -20.61 -10.33 -1.90
CA PHE A 264 -20.05 -8.97 -1.89
C PHE A 264 -20.20 -8.24 -3.22
N GLY A 265 -20.66 -8.93 -4.27
CA GLY A 265 -20.92 -8.35 -5.59
C GLY A 265 -19.68 -7.63 -6.17
N GLU A 266 -19.87 -6.42 -6.63
CA GLU A 266 -18.85 -5.56 -7.23
C GLU A 266 -17.73 -5.13 -6.25
N ARG A 267 -17.89 -5.40 -4.96
CA ARG A 267 -16.80 -5.15 -4.00
C ARG A 267 -15.66 -6.14 -4.12
N VAL A 268 -15.85 -7.29 -4.76
CA VAL A 268 -14.76 -8.21 -5.10
C VAL A 268 -14.17 -7.80 -6.43
N LEU A 269 -12.86 -7.50 -6.45
CA LEU A 269 -12.17 -7.16 -7.70
C LEU A 269 -12.37 -8.26 -8.74
N THR A 270 -12.53 -7.86 -9.98
CA THR A 270 -12.73 -8.77 -11.13
C THR A 270 -11.50 -9.64 -11.33
N ASN A 271 -10.32 -9.01 -11.22
CA ASN A 271 -9.03 -9.67 -11.35
C ASN A 271 -8.53 -10.20 -10.01
N ALA A 272 -7.83 -11.32 -10.04
CA ALA A 272 -7.25 -11.96 -8.88
C ALA A 272 -5.73 -12.10 -9.02
N MET A 273 -5.00 -11.97 -7.92
CA MET A 273 -3.56 -12.30 -7.89
C MET A 273 -3.38 -13.81 -7.92
N VAL A 274 -2.83 -14.33 -9.00
CA VAL A 274 -2.57 -15.77 -9.12
C VAL A 274 -1.39 -16.20 -8.23
N LYS A 275 -1.47 -17.41 -7.71
CA LYS A 275 -0.34 -18.06 -7.05
C LYS A 275 0.76 -18.32 -8.09
N SER A 276 1.98 -17.91 -7.78
CA SER A 276 3.13 -18.10 -8.68
C SER A 276 4.43 -18.24 -7.89
N THR A 277 5.26 -19.17 -8.31
CA THR A 277 6.62 -19.32 -7.80
C THR A 277 7.49 -18.12 -8.18
N ALA A 278 7.23 -17.45 -9.31
CA ALA A 278 7.97 -16.25 -9.69
C ALA A 278 7.85 -15.12 -8.65
N ILE A 279 6.67 -14.95 -8.02
CA ILE A 279 6.48 -13.98 -6.93
C ILE A 279 7.29 -14.39 -5.69
N SER A 280 7.25 -15.68 -5.34
CA SER A 280 7.98 -16.21 -4.18
C SER A 280 9.48 -16.10 -4.39
N ASP A 281 9.97 -16.47 -5.57
CA ASP A 281 11.39 -16.46 -5.91
C ASP A 281 11.94 -15.02 -5.94
N ALA A 282 11.20 -14.07 -6.53
CA ALA A 282 11.55 -12.64 -6.48
C ALA A 282 11.63 -12.14 -5.04
N SER A 283 10.72 -12.56 -4.16
CA SER A 283 10.72 -12.17 -2.75
C SER A 283 11.94 -12.69 -1.98
N ILE A 284 12.54 -13.82 -2.38
CA ILE A 284 13.79 -14.33 -1.78
C ILE A 284 14.95 -13.33 -1.99
N THR A 285 14.99 -12.68 -3.13
CA THR A 285 15.99 -11.65 -3.46
C THR A 285 15.54 -10.24 -3.04
N LYS A 286 14.45 -10.14 -2.25
CA LYS A 286 13.85 -8.86 -1.82
C LYS A 286 13.49 -7.95 -3.01
N GLN A 287 12.93 -8.52 -4.06
CA GLN A 287 12.52 -7.83 -5.27
C GLN A 287 11.05 -8.12 -5.59
N THR A 288 10.45 -7.26 -6.39
CA THR A 288 9.12 -7.48 -6.98
C THR A 288 9.25 -8.01 -8.41
N LEU A 289 8.12 -8.38 -9.03
CA LEU A 289 8.11 -8.79 -10.43
C LEU A 289 8.48 -7.66 -11.41
N TYR A 290 8.42 -6.41 -10.98
CA TYR A 290 8.82 -5.25 -11.80
C TYR A 290 10.33 -5.01 -11.83
N GLU A 291 11.08 -5.68 -10.96
CA GLU A 291 12.53 -5.49 -10.80
C GLU A 291 13.34 -6.66 -11.32
N VAL A 292 12.72 -7.84 -11.43
CA VAL A 292 13.41 -9.05 -11.90
C VAL A 292 13.32 -9.17 -13.41
N THR A 293 14.30 -9.86 -14.00
CA THR A 293 14.31 -10.10 -15.44
C THR A 293 13.62 -11.42 -15.78
N ARG A 294 12.94 -11.45 -16.92
CA ARG A 294 12.19 -12.61 -17.42
C ARG A 294 13.05 -13.87 -17.53
N GLU A 295 14.34 -13.70 -17.83
CA GLU A 295 15.30 -14.77 -18.04
C GLU A 295 15.61 -15.57 -16.76
N GLN A 296 15.32 -15.00 -15.59
CA GLN A 296 15.52 -15.66 -14.29
C GLN A 296 14.47 -16.73 -13.99
N PHE A 297 13.39 -16.80 -14.77
CA PHE A 297 12.23 -17.65 -14.50
C PHE A 297 11.83 -18.49 -15.71
N THR A 298 11.00 -19.51 -15.47
CA THR A 298 10.25 -20.15 -16.55
C THR A 298 9.32 -19.10 -17.17
N ARG A 299 9.48 -18.88 -18.47
CA ARG A 299 8.83 -17.81 -19.21
C ARG A 299 7.31 -17.71 -18.98
N SER A 300 6.61 -18.83 -19.08
CA SER A 300 5.16 -18.86 -18.89
C SER A 300 4.74 -18.56 -17.44
N THR A 301 5.56 -18.90 -16.45
CA THR A 301 5.28 -18.64 -15.03
C THR A 301 5.43 -17.16 -14.72
N TYR A 302 6.51 -16.53 -15.20
CA TYR A 302 6.73 -15.09 -15.04
C TYR A 302 5.65 -14.28 -15.72
N ASP A 303 5.39 -14.55 -17.02
CA ASP A 303 4.41 -13.80 -17.82
C ASP A 303 3.02 -13.84 -17.19
N ARG A 304 2.56 -15.03 -16.77
CA ARG A 304 1.26 -15.20 -16.12
C ARG A 304 1.17 -14.43 -14.79
N ALA A 305 2.24 -14.46 -14.01
CA ALA A 305 2.29 -13.74 -12.73
C ALA A 305 2.26 -12.23 -12.94
N LEU A 306 3.09 -11.72 -13.85
CA LEU A 306 3.16 -10.30 -14.16
C LEU A 306 1.86 -9.78 -14.79
N GLU A 307 1.24 -10.54 -15.70
CA GLU A 307 -0.05 -10.18 -16.29
C GLU A 307 -1.15 -10.10 -15.25
N SER A 308 -1.25 -11.10 -14.36
CA SER A 308 -2.21 -11.10 -13.26
C SER A 308 -2.02 -9.88 -12.35
N MET A 309 -0.78 -9.56 -12.00
CA MET A 309 -0.46 -8.41 -11.17
C MET A 309 -0.83 -7.09 -11.84
N ASN A 310 -0.50 -6.95 -13.12
CA ASN A 310 -0.84 -5.76 -13.90
C ASN A 310 -2.36 -5.56 -14.04
N GLN A 311 -3.12 -6.62 -14.23
CA GLN A 311 -4.59 -6.55 -14.31
C GLN A 311 -5.20 -6.10 -12.99
N VAL A 312 -4.74 -6.65 -11.85
CA VAL A 312 -5.18 -6.22 -10.51
C VAL A 312 -4.83 -4.75 -10.27
N ASN A 313 -3.57 -4.36 -10.53
CA ASN A 313 -3.13 -3.00 -10.26
C ASN A 313 -3.81 -1.97 -11.18
N ALA A 314 -4.09 -2.33 -12.44
CA ALA A 314 -4.85 -1.47 -13.36
C ALA A 314 -6.31 -1.29 -12.91
N GLU A 315 -6.94 -2.33 -12.36
CA GLU A 315 -8.29 -2.23 -11.79
C GLU A 315 -8.31 -1.30 -10.55
N ILE A 316 -7.27 -1.35 -9.71
CA ILE A 316 -7.12 -0.44 -8.57
C ILE A 316 -6.81 0.99 -9.03
N GLU A 317 -5.95 1.18 -10.03
CA GLU A 317 -5.69 2.49 -10.65
C GLU A 317 -6.99 3.13 -11.15
N ALA A 318 -7.85 2.37 -11.82
CA ALA A 318 -9.15 2.86 -12.29
C ALA A 318 -10.07 3.32 -11.14
N LEU A 319 -10.02 2.67 -9.96
CA LEU A 319 -10.74 3.10 -8.77
C LEU A 319 -10.19 4.42 -8.19
N VAL A 320 -8.87 4.61 -8.24
CA VAL A 320 -8.22 5.87 -7.85
C VAL A 320 -8.67 7.01 -8.78
N GLU A 321 -8.62 6.79 -10.10
CA GLU A 321 -9.06 7.77 -11.09
C GLU A 321 -10.56 8.09 -10.94
N GLN A 322 -11.40 7.09 -10.66
CA GLN A 322 -12.81 7.27 -10.40
C GLN A 322 -13.07 8.13 -9.16
N ALA A 323 -12.32 7.93 -8.07
CA ALA A 323 -12.44 8.72 -6.84
C ALA A 323 -12.10 10.20 -7.07
N TRP A 324 -11.27 10.51 -8.05
CA TRP A 324 -10.94 11.88 -8.44
C TRP A 324 -11.92 12.51 -9.45
N SER A 325 -12.84 11.72 -9.98
CA SER A 325 -13.81 12.19 -10.99
C SER A 325 -15.11 12.71 -10.38
N TYR A 326 -15.26 12.58 -9.07
CA TYR A 326 -16.36 13.06 -8.26
C TYR A 326 -15.91 14.21 -7.38
#